data_cd3c9e7bd70d5024abd41bb2c03e9124
#
_entry.id   cd3c9e7bd70d5024abd41bb2c03e9124
#
_cell.length_a   1.000
_cell.length_b   1.000
_cell.length_c   1.000
_cell.angle_alpha   90.00
_cell.angle_beta   90.00
_cell.angle_gamma   90.00
#
_symmetry.space_group_name_H-M   'P 1'
#
loop_
_entity.id
_entity.type
_entity.pdbx_description
1 polymer ?
#
loop_
_entity_poly.entity_id
_entity_poly.type
_entity_poly.pdbx_seq_one_letter_code
_entity_poly.pdbx_strand_id
1 'polypeptide(L)'
;MFTPMKRSILLLLTVLLSSLTVSAQKVDNSQIKYRRSSLNMILLESESFPMKEVVLGSWSNYPFPSKYNNHNLNERSISLESMNLTDQDLLANGYLKDTLKTPLELMKAMAKLQGLRYLTADSTVALALPTEKVMYQLKIDKILNQKQIAKQMVAKWYNRQANGEMDTKLIEDRGLFAANSADVATAKTAAGGDDIIRQIGKELLPNSFTTFTKIDFFENEPVARIIRDIAKTEAMKQLAGKPQILVDKSMQLIDAAYDKAKDGYTLVSKTWLYQLDWNDTILNKLYDIWGKTTEFDNADFFKMKFVGSNYNTSTILFSKEGRTIEQMIDIALVRNIDNTFAKLQKEYDVFKPKVPILSLDPVTADIGTKEGIEGGENFEILELVIDPKTGASEYKTVGKVKVDKKKVWNNEYNLNDGKEVELDKDGNPIPQLTATSFKGGSSKLYPGLLLKQVK
;
A
#
# COMPACT_ATOMS: atom_id res chain seq x y z
N MET A 1 -2.87 25.28 75.84
CA MET A 1 -1.78 24.32 75.77
C MET A 1 -2.24 23.21 74.86
N PHE A 2 -1.97 23.31 73.55
CA PHE A 2 -2.40 22.32 72.57
C PHE A 2 -1.31 21.25 72.45
N THR A 3 -1.71 20.00 72.67
CA THR A 3 -0.81 18.84 72.70
C THR A 3 -0.05 18.63 71.36
N PRO A 4 1.19 18.16 71.42
CA PRO A 4 2.05 18.00 70.24
C PRO A 4 1.51 17.03 69.16
N MET A 5 0.55 16.19 69.51
CA MET A 5 -0.05 15.19 68.66
C MET A 5 -0.91 15.78 67.53
N LYS A 6 -1.50 16.98 67.70
CA LYS A 6 -2.31 17.63 66.64
C LYS A 6 -1.45 18.31 65.56
N ARG A 7 -0.22 18.69 65.85
CA ARG A 7 0.74 19.29 64.88
C ARG A 7 1.32 18.22 63.94
N SER A 8 1.55 17.01 64.45
CA SER A 8 2.08 15.92 63.63
C SER A 8 1.05 15.37 62.60
N ILE A 9 -0.24 15.35 62.95
CA ILE A 9 -1.31 14.95 62.05
C ILE A 9 -1.53 16.00 60.94
N LEU A 10 -1.39 17.29 61.26
CA LEU A 10 -1.52 18.36 60.28
C LEU A 10 -0.34 18.38 59.26
N LEU A 11 0.88 18.04 59.71
CA LEU A 11 2.05 17.89 58.84
C LEU A 11 1.98 16.65 57.97
N LEU A 12 1.41 15.54 58.46
CA LEU A 12 1.18 14.35 57.64
C LEU A 12 0.11 14.58 56.56
N LEU A 13 -0.96 15.34 56.87
CA LEU A 13 -1.99 15.67 55.88
C LEU A 13 -1.46 16.63 54.78
N THR A 14 -0.57 17.58 55.12
CA THR A 14 0.04 18.47 54.12
C THR A 14 1.05 17.73 53.22
N VAL A 15 1.78 16.74 53.72
CA VAL A 15 2.67 15.89 52.90
C VAL A 15 1.89 14.94 52.01
N LEU A 16 0.71 14.43 52.47
CA LEU A 16 -0.15 13.60 51.61
C LEU A 16 -0.87 14.41 50.52
N LEU A 17 -1.20 15.69 50.76
CA LEU A 17 -1.82 16.52 49.73
C LEU A 17 -0.81 17.05 48.67
N SER A 18 0.50 17.14 49.01
CA SER A 18 1.54 17.56 48.04
C SER A 18 2.04 16.44 47.12
N SER A 19 1.69 15.17 47.42
CA SER A 19 2.03 14.03 46.56
C SER A 19 0.97 13.70 45.50
N LEU A 20 -0.13 14.47 45.42
CA LEU A 20 -1.17 14.34 44.41
C LEU A 20 -1.06 15.37 43.26
N THR A 21 0.12 15.95 43.05
CA THR A 21 0.41 16.50 41.74
C THR A 21 0.61 15.32 40.82
N VAL A 22 -0.47 14.78 40.29
CA VAL A 22 -0.44 13.96 39.08
C VAL A 22 0.21 14.87 38.02
N SER A 23 1.50 14.70 37.83
CA SER A 23 2.13 15.15 36.59
C SER A 23 1.32 14.52 35.49
N ALA A 24 0.49 15.32 34.83
CA ALA A 24 -0.04 14.94 33.53
C ALA A 24 1.20 14.68 32.64
N GLN A 25 1.65 13.44 32.68
CA GLN A 25 2.67 12.99 31.76
C GLN A 25 2.12 13.37 30.38
N LYS A 26 2.77 14.30 29.69
CA LYS A 26 2.50 14.57 28.29
C LYS A 26 2.61 13.22 27.61
N VAL A 27 1.49 12.60 27.30
CA VAL A 27 1.47 11.37 26.52
C VAL A 27 2.20 11.71 25.24
N ASP A 28 3.30 11.03 24.99
CA ASP A 28 4.01 11.17 23.72
C ASP A 28 3.11 10.60 22.62
N ASN A 29 2.33 11.49 22.00
CA ASN A 29 1.36 11.14 20.99
C ASN A 29 2.03 10.54 19.73
N SER A 30 3.37 10.64 19.59
CA SER A 30 4.12 9.98 18.51
C SER A 30 4.06 8.46 18.61
N GLN A 31 3.70 7.90 19.77
CA GLN A 31 3.53 6.47 20.01
C GLN A 31 2.11 5.96 19.66
N ILE A 32 1.16 6.85 19.37
CA ILE A 32 -0.19 6.44 18.97
C ILE A 32 -0.12 5.79 17.59
N LYS A 33 -0.28 4.47 17.53
CA LYS A 33 -0.29 3.70 16.28
C LYS A 33 -1.68 3.11 16.08
N TYR A 34 -2.19 3.24 14.85
CA TYR A 34 -3.43 2.61 14.43
C TYR A 34 -3.21 1.82 13.16
N ARG A 35 -3.39 0.49 13.22
CA ARG A 35 -3.23 -0.41 12.08
C ARG A 35 -4.31 -1.46 12.10
N ARG A 36 -5.37 -1.25 11.33
CA ARG A 36 -6.49 -2.21 11.21
C ARG A 36 -6.42 -3.03 9.92
N SER A 37 -5.56 -2.65 8.99
CA SER A 37 -5.34 -3.40 7.77
C SER A 37 -4.05 -4.21 7.84
N SER A 38 -4.08 -5.40 7.29
CA SER A 38 -2.94 -6.32 7.20
C SER A 38 -2.58 -6.58 5.76
N LEU A 39 -1.30 -6.72 5.46
CA LEU A 39 -0.81 -6.81 4.10
C LEU A 39 0.18 -7.97 3.95
N ASN A 40 -0.04 -8.80 2.93
CA ASN A 40 0.90 -9.76 2.39
C ASN A 40 1.38 -9.26 1.03
N MET A 41 2.69 -9.32 0.78
CA MET A 41 3.30 -8.78 -0.45
C MET A 41 4.04 -9.90 -1.18
N ILE A 42 3.69 -10.12 -2.45
CA ILE A 42 4.27 -11.15 -3.31
C ILE A 42 4.81 -10.50 -4.58
N LEU A 43 6.06 -10.79 -4.92
CA LEU A 43 6.66 -10.42 -6.18
C LEU A 43 6.32 -11.46 -7.26
N LEU A 44 5.97 -11.01 -8.45
CA LEU A 44 5.90 -11.83 -9.65
C LEU A 44 7.23 -11.69 -10.40
N GLU A 45 8.07 -12.72 -10.32
CA GLU A 45 9.40 -12.71 -10.92
C GLU A 45 9.33 -12.99 -12.42
N SER A 46 9.83 -12.06 -13.24
CA SER A 46 10.08 -12.26 -14.66
C SER A 46 11.37 -13.08 -14.86
N GLU A 47 11.47 -13.82 -15.98
CA GLU A 47 12.60 -14.73 -16.27
C GLU A 47 13.94 -14.00 -16.28
N SER A 48 14.03 -12.92 -17.03
CA SER A 48 15.26 -12.16 -17.19
C SER A 48 14.99 -10.69 -17.48
N PHE A 49 15.78 -9.81 -16.87
CA PHE A 49 15.85 -8.38 -17.17
C PHE A 49 17.18 -7.81 -16.65
N PRO A 50 17.63 -6.64 -17.14
CA PRO A 50 18.87 -6.01 -16.70
C PRO A 50 18.91 -5.82 -15.18
N MET A 51 20.07 -5.98 -14.55
CA MET A 51 20.29 -5.75 -13.11
C MET A 51 19.33 -6.54 -12.19
N LYS A 52 18.87 -7.72 -12.62
CA LYS A 52 17.85 -8.52 -11.92
C LYS A 52 18.19 -8.74 -10.44
N GLU A 53 19.41 -9.12 -10.13
CA GLU A 53 19.85 -9.39 -8.75
C GLU A 53 19.75 -8.15 -7.86
N VAL A 54 20.08 -6.97 -8.40
CA VAL A 54 19.97 -5.69 -7.66
C VAL A 54 18.50 -5.37 -7.41
N VAL A 55 17.64 -5.50 -8.42
CA VAL A 55 16.19 -5.24 -8.30
C VAL A 55 15.55 -6.22 -7.30
N LEU A 56 15.89 -7.51 -7.34
CA LEU A 56 15.40 -8.51 -6.39
C LEU A 56 15.93 -8.26 -4.98
N GLY A 57 17.19 -7.83 -4.84
CA GLY A 57 17.78 -7.41 -3.57
C GLY A 57 17.05 -6.23 -2.96
N SER A 58 16.78 -5.18 -3.74
CA SER A 58 16.01 -4.02 -3.32
C SER A 58 14.57 -4.38 -2.92
N TRP A 59 13.90 -5.28 -3.66
CA TRP A 59 12.59 -5.79 -3.26
C TRP A 59 12.64 -6.54 -1.93
N SER A 60 13.64 -7.38 -1.73
CA SER A 60 13.80 -8.16 -0.49
C SER A 60 13.99 -7.26 0.73
N ASN A 61 14.67 -6.12 0.54
CA ASN A 61 14.96 -5.11 1.56
C ASN A 61 13.92 -3.98 1.60
N TYR A 62 12.87 -4.05 0.77
CA TYR A 62 11.85 -3.01 0.72
C TYR A 62 11.23 -2.76 2.10
N PRO A 63 11.24 -1.49 2.60
CA PRO A 63 10.67 -1.14 3.89
C PRO A 63 9.16 -1.41 3.91
N PHE A 64 8.73 -2.30 4.81
CA PHE A 64 7.31 -2.65 4.87
C PHE A 64 6.43 -1.41 5.11
N PRO A 65 5.31 -1.24 4.38
CA PRO A 65 4.45 -0.06 4.51
C PRO A 65 3.92 0.13 5.93
N SER A 66 4.31 1.21 6.60
CA SER A 66 4.10 1.44 8.03
C SER A 66 2.62 1.56 8.44
N LYS A 67 1.72 1.82 7.50
CA LYS A 67 0.28 1.95 7.74
C LYS A 67 -0.45 0.61 7.80
N TYR A 68 0.23 -0.49 7.53
CA TYR A 68 -0.32 -1.85 7.52
C TYR A 68 0.39 -2.74 8.53
N ASN A 69 -0.30 -3.76 9.04
CA ASN A 69 0.33 -4.86 9.77
C ASN A 69 1.00 -5.81 8.78
N ASN A 70 2.22 -6.23 9.08
CA ASN A 70 2.91 -7.22 8.29
C ASN A 70 2.24 -8.60 8.45
N HIS A 71 1.62 -9.07 7.36
CA HIS A 71 1.00 -10.39 7.29
C HIS A 71 1.63 -11.25 6.19
N ASN A 72 2.90 -10.99 5.86
CA ASN A 72 3.63 -11.77 4.86
C ASN A 72 3.57 -13.25 5.21
N LEU A 73 3.22 -14.05 4.21
CA LEU A 73 3.27 -15.51 4.26
C LEU A 73 4.72 -15.98 3.99
N ASN A 74 4.95 -17.28 4.02
CA ASN A 74 6.32 -17.82 3.82
C ASN A 74 6.84 -17.57 2.40
N GLU A 75 5.96 -17.48 1.40
CA GLU A 75 6.32 -17.25 0.00
C GLU A 75 6.19 -15.75 -0.31
N ARG A 76 7.31 -15.12 -0.66
CA ARG A 76 7.37 -13.69 -0.98
C ARG A 76 7.56 -13.39 -2.46
N SER A 77 7.84 -14.41 -3.27
CA SER A 77 7.96 -14.30 -4.71
C SER A 77 7.46 -15.57 -5.40
N ILE A 78 6.97 -15.40 -6.62
CA ILE A 78 6.46 -16.48 -7.47
C ILE A 78 6.97 -16.25 -8.88
N SER A 79 7.59 -17.28 -9.49
CA SER A 79 8.01 -17.21 -10.89
C SER A 79 6.81 -17.12 -11.82
N LEU A 80 6.86 -16.18 -12.77
CA LEU A 80 5.84 -16.04 -13.81
C LEU A 80 5.75 -17.27 -14.72
N GLU A 81 6.85 -18.04 -14.87
CA GLU A 81 6.87 -19.28 -15.63
C GLU A 81 5.97 -20.35 -15.01
N SER A 82 5.87 -20.36 -13.67
CA SER A 82 4.98 -21.30 -12.97
C SER A 82 3.49 -20.96 -13.11
N MET A 83 3.17 -19.78 -13.68
CA MET A 83 1.82 -19.23 -13.78
C MET A 83 1.21 -19.43 -15.18
N ASN A 84 1.34 -20.62 -15.75
CA ASN A 84 0.81 -20.91 -17.09
C ASN A 84 -0.71 -21.09 -17.07
N LEU A 85 -1.38 -20.40 -18.00
CA LEU A 85 -2.80 -20.61 -18.29
C LEU A 85 -2.91 -21.60 -19.44
N THR A 86 -3.80 -22.58 -19.28
CA THR A 86 -4.21 -23.48 -20.36
C THR A 86 -5.32 -22.84 -21.19
N ASP A 87 -5.56 -23.37 -22.40
CA ASP A 87 -6.70 -22.94 -23.22
C ASP A 87 -8.03 -23.15 -22.49
N GLN A 88 -8.10 -24.20 -21.67
CA GLN A 88 -9.29 -24.49 -20.87
C GLN A 88 -9.49 -23.43 -19.76
N ASP A 89 -8.42 -22.93 -19.14
CA ASP A 89 -8.52 -21.83 -18.16
C ASP A 89 -9.06 -20.56 -18.83
N LEU A 90 -8.62 -20.25 -20.05
CA LEU A 90 -9.10 -19.08 -20.80
C LEU A 90 -10.58 -19.25 -21.19
N LEU A 91 -10.96 -20.40 -21.76
CA LEU A 91 -12.32 -20.68 -22.18
C LEU A 91 -13.29 -20.67 -20.97
N ALA A 92 -12.90 -21.24 -19.83
CA ALA A 92 -13.71 -21.22 -18.60
C ALA A 92 -13.98 -19.79 -18.09
N ASN A 93 -13.12 -18.82 -18.45
CA ASN A 93 -13.29 -17.40 -18.13
C ASN A 93 -13.83 -16.55 -19.29
N GLY A 94 -14.31 -17.19 -20.39
CA GLY A 94 -14.92 -16.51 -21.52
C GLY A 94 -13.92 -15.85 -22.48
N TYR A 95 -12.68 -16.36 -22.55
CA TYR A 95 -11.62 -15.85 -23.43
C TYR A 95 -11.12 -16.90 -24.42
N LEU A 96 -10.59 -16.42 -25.57
CA LEU A 96 -9.88 -17.24 -26.52
C LEU A 96 -8.37 -17.14 -26.32
N LYS A 97 -7.64 -18.21 -26.66
CA LYS A 97 -6.19 -18.17 -26.75
C LYS A 97 -5.79 -17.44 -28.03
N ASP A 98 -4.86 -16.50 -27.90
CA ASP A 98 -4.24 -15.83 -29.05
C ASP A 98 -2.94 -16.56 -29.42
N THR A 99 -2.93 -17.27 -30.54
CA THR A 99 -1.71 -17.85 -31.11
C THR A 99 -1.16 -16.88 -32.14
N LEU A 100 -0.32 -15.93 -31.70
CA LEU A 100 0.33 -14.95 -32.59
C LEU A 100 1.35 -15.63 -33.48
N LYS A 101 1.16 -15.55 -34.81
CA LYS A 101 2.02 -16.23 -35.81
C LYS A 101 2.72 -15.27 -36.76
N THR A 102 2.34 -13.98 -36.84
CA THR A 102 2.88 -13.05 -37.87
C THR A 102 3.21 -11.67 -37.27
N PRO A 103 4.08 -10.85 -37.93
CA PRO A 103 4.34 -9.47 -37.52
C PRO A 103 3.08 -8.59 -37.43
N LEU A 104 2.09 -8.85 -38.32
CA LEU A 104 0.80 -8.15 -38.28
C LEU A 104 0.01 -8.50 -36.99
N GLU A 105 0.08 -9.75 -36.54
CA GLU A 105 -0.52 -10.21 -35.30
C GLU A 105 0.20 -9.62 -34.09
N LEU A 106 1.52 -9.43 -34.15
CA LEU A 106 2.30 -8.73 -33.14
C LEU A 106 1.88 -7.25 -33.05
N MET A 107 1.70 -6.55 -34.18
CA MET A 107 1.17 -5.18 -34.19
C MET A 107 -0.25 -5.11 -33.64
N LYS A 108 -1.10 -6.08 -33.97
CA LYS A 108 -2.45 -6.20 -33.37
C LYS A 108 -2.40 -6.47 -31.86
N ALA A 109 -1.44 -7.27 -31.39
CA ALA A 109 -1.22 -7.52 -29.98
C ALA A 109 -0.73 -6.28 -29.23
N MET A 110 0.17 -5.49 -29.83
CA MET A 110 0.60 -4.20 -29.30
C MET A 110 -0.56 -3.18 -29.22
N ALA A 111 -1.45 -3.16 -30.23
CA ALA A 111 -2.67 -2.35 -30.17
C ALA A 111 -3.64 -2.84 -29.06
N LYS A 112 -3.66 -4.13 -28.75
CA LYS A 112 -4.40 -4.70 -27.60
C LYS A 112 -3.83 -4.30 -26.25
N LEU A 113 -2.52 -4.12 -26.12
CA LEU A 113 -1.89 -3.55 -24.91
C LEU A 113 -2.45 -2.17 -24.55
N GLN A 114 -3.04 -1.46 -25.53
CA GLN A 114 -3.76 -0.21 -25.35
C GLN A 114 -5.24 -0.39 -24.96
N GLY A 115 -5.68 -1.60 -24.65
CA GLY A 115 -7.04 -1.88 -24.17
C GLY A 115 -8.10 -2.10 -25.25
N LEU A 116 -7.70 -2.19 -26.54
CA LEU A 116 -8.62 -2.49 -27.63
C LEU A 116 -8.99 -3.98 -27.63
N ARG A 117 -10.28 -4.29 -27.65
CA ARG A 117 -10.83 -5.64 -27.77
C ARG A 117 -11.19 -5.91 -29.25
N TYR A 118 -10.74 -7.05 -29.77
CA TYR A 118 -11.22 -7.56 -31.05
C TYR A 118 -12.30 -8.61 -30.78
N LEU A 119 -13.48 -8.38 -31.34
CA LEU A 119 -14.53 -9.39 -31.38
C LEU A 119 -14.28 -10.30 -32.60
N THR A 120 -14.42 -11.62 -32.45
CA THR A 120 -14.42 -12.55 -33.58
C THR A 120 -15.77 -12.49 -34.27
N ALA A 121 -15.72 -12.48 -35.61
CA ALA A 121 -16.89 -12.22 -36.47
C ALA A 121 -17.93 -13.36 -36.51
N ASP A 122 -17.66 -14.48 -35.87
CA ASP A 122 -18.50 -15.68 -36.01
C ASP A 122 -18.80 -16.27 -34.63
N SER A 123 -19.90 -15.84 -33.99
CA SER A 123 -20.44 -16.62 -32.88
C SER A 123 -21.73 -16.07 -32.26
N THR A 124 -22.57 -16.95 -31.86
CA THR A 124 -23.64 -16.80 -30.89
C THR A 124 -23.15 -16.53 -29.46
N VAL A 125 -21.83 -16.64 -29.22
CA VAL A 125 -21.12 -16.24 -27.97
C VAL A 125 -19.86 -15.47 -28.38
N ALA A 126 -19.83 -14.16 -28.16
CA ALA A 126 -18.69 -13.32 -28.47
C ALA A 126 -17.57 -13.54 -27.44
N LEU A 127 -16.67 -14.47 -27.69
CA LEU A 127 -15.45 -14.65 -26.91
C LEU A 127 -14.44 -13.54 -27.27
N ALA A 128 -13.90 -12.86 -26.25
CA ALA A 128 -12.92 -11.80 -26.39
C ALA A 128 -11.50 -12.33 -26.13
N LEU A 129 -10.49 -11.70 -26.78
CA LEU A 129 -9.10 -11.93 -26.42
C LEU A 129 -8.80 -11.18 -25.10
N PRO A 130 -8.13 -11.82 -24.13
CA PRO A 130 -7.82 -11.18 -22.87
C PRO A 130 -6.75 -10.08 -23.07
N THR A 131 -6.96 -8.92 -22.44
CA THR A 131 -5.91 -7.90 -22.33
C THR A 131 -4.77 -8.41 -21.44
N GLU A 132 -3.59 -7.79 -21.51
CA GLU A 132 -2.48 -8.11 -20.60
C GLU A 132 -2.92 -8.08 -19.13
N LYS A 133 -3.66 -7.04 -18.75
CA LYS A 133 -4.20 -6.88 -17.38
C LYS A 133 -5.04 -8.09 -16.97
N VAL A 134 -5.94 -8.54 -17.84
CA VAL A 134 -6.82 -9.70 -17.59
C VAL A 134 -6.01 -10.99 -17.55
N MET A 135 -5.03 -11.16 -18.44
CA MET A 135 -4.15 -12.34 -18.42
C MET A 135 -3.43 -12.50 -17.09
N TYR A 136 -2.84 -11.42 -16.58
CA TYR A 136 -2.18 -11.46 -15.26
C TYR A 136 -3.19 -11.70 -14.12
N GLN A 137 -4.37 -11.10 -14.19
CA GLN A 137 -5.41 -11.37 -13.20
C GLN A 137 -5.78 -12.87 -13.16
N LEU A 138 -6.05 -13.49 -14.32
CA LEU A 138 -6.37 -14.92 -14.40
C LEU A 138 -5.23 -15.81 -13.88
N LYS A 139 -3.97 -15.46 -14.21
CA LYS A 139 -2.80 -16.14 -13.67
C LYS A 139 -2.75 -16.07 -12.15
N ILE A 140 -2.96 -14.87 -11.59
CA ILE A 140 -2.95 -14.64 -10.14
C ILE A 140 -4.11 -15.40 -9.48
N ASP A 141 -5.32 -15.36 -10.05
CA ASP A 141 -6.48 -16.07 -9.52
C ASP A 141 -6.24 -17.59 -9.47
N LYS A 142 -5.57 -18.14 -10.50
CA LYS A 142 -5.16 -19.55 -10.51
C LYS A 142 -4.15 -19.84 -9.39
N ILE A 143 -3.13 -19.02 -9.23
CA ILE A 143 -2.13 -19.16 -8.16
C ILE A 143 -2.72 -19.02 -6.77
N LEU A 144 -3.62 -18.05 -6.56
CA LEU A 144 -4.32 -17.87 -5.28
C LEU A 144 -5.02 -19.16 -4.84
N ASN A 145 -5.67 -19.84 -5.79
CA ASN A 145 -6.34 -21.11 -5.53
C ASN A 145 -5.36 -22.28 -5.34
N GLN A 146 -4.36 -22.42 -6.21
CA GLN A 146 -3.36 -23.51 -6.13
C GLN A 146 -2.54 -23.45 -4.84
N LYS A 147 -2.08 -22.24 -4.48
CA LYS A 147 -1.29 -22.00 -3.27
C LYS A 147 -2.15 -21.81 -2.02
N GLN A 148 -3.47 -21.79 -2.16
CA GLN A 148 -4.42 -21.60 -1.06
C GLN A 148 -4.08 -20.37 -0.20
N ILE A 149 -3.72 -19.25 -0.82
CA ILE A 149 -3.25 -18.03 -0.14
C ILE A 149 -4.26 -17.55 0.92
N ALA A 150 -5.56 -17.54 0.60
CA ALA A 150 -6.60 -17.16 1.56
C ALA A 150 -6.57 -18.05 2.82
N LYS A 151 -6.45 -19.38 2.65
CA LYS A 151 -6.36 -20.35 3.75
C LYS A 151 -5.11 -20.11 4.60
N GLN A 152 -3.96 -19.84 3.96
CA GLN A 152 -2.72 -19.52 4.67
C GLN A 152 -2.85 -18.21 5.48
N MET A 153 -3.52 -17.19 4.92
CA MET A 153 -3.80 -15.94 5.66
C MET A 153 -4.66 -16.20 6.89
N VAL A 154 -5.73 -16.98 6.75
CA VAL A 154 -6.60 -17.36 7.88
C VAL A 154 -5.82 -18.19 8.90
N ALA A 155 -5.05 -19.19 8.47
CA ALA A 155 -4.19 -19.99 9.35
C ALA A 155 -3.24 -19.10 10.17
N LYS A 156 -2.64 -18.09 9.55
CA LYS A 156 -1.77 -17.14 10.24
C LYS A 156 -2.55 -16.25 11.23
N TRP A 157 -3.75 -15.80 10.88
CA TRP A 157 -4.60 -15.02 11.79
C TRP A 157 -4.94 -15.75 13.07
N TYR A 158 -5.19 -17.05 12.96
CA TYR A 158 -5.54 -17.91 14.08
C TYR A 158 -4.34 -18.73 14.59
N ASN A 159 -3.12 -18.29 14.29
CA ASN A 159 -1.89 -18.90 14.79
C ASN A 159 -1.89 -20.44 14.68
N ARG A 160 -2.42 -20.98 13.55
CA ARG A 160 -2.60 -22.41 13.36
C ARG A 160 -1.27 -23.15 13.39
N GLN A 161 -1.17 -24.09 14.32
CA GLN A 161 -0.01 -24.94 14.52
C GLN A 161 -0.06 -26.20 13.61
N ALA A 162 1.08 -26.91 13.49
CA ALA A 162 1.16 -28.12 12.69
C ALA A 162 0.24 -29.24 13.17
N ASN A 163 -0.08 -29.28 14.47
CA ASN A 163 -1.03 -30.22 15.06
C ASN A 163 -2.49 -29.83 14.87
N GLY A 164 -2.76 -28.68 14.21
CA GLY A 164 -4.10 -28.16 13.94
C GLY A 164 -4.68 -27.27 15.05
N GLU A 165 -3.96 -27.09 16.17
CA GLU A 165 -4.38 -26.12 17.20
C GLU A 165 -4.39 -24.70 16.65
N MET A 166 -5.36 -23.91 17.09
CA MET A 166 -5.56 -22.51 16.70
C MET A 166 -5.86 -21.67 17.95
N ASP A 167 -5.45 -20.38 17.92
CA ASP A 167 -5.77 -19.40 18.93
C ASP A 167 -6.11 -18.02 18.31
N THR A 168 -6.55 -17.09 19.14
CA THR A 168 -6.94 -15.72 18.72
C THR A 168 -5.89 -14.67 19.07
N LYS A 169 -4.74 -15.07 19.57
CA LYS A 169 -3.73 -14.16 20.11
C LYS A 169 -3.30 -13.06 19.13
N LEU A 170 -3.10 -13.41 17.86
CA LEU A 170 -2.72 -12.41 16.85
C LEU A 170 -3.85 -11.39 16.60
N ILE A 171 -5.10 -11.83 16.67
CA ILE A 171 -6.27 -10.93 16.55
C ILE A 171 -6.31 -9.97 17.74
N GLU A 172 -6.09 -10.48 18.95
CA GLU A 172 -6.01 -9.68 20.17
C GLU A 172 -4.88 -8.65 20.09
N ASP A 173 -3.66 -9.10 19.77
CA ASP A 173 -2.47 -8.26 19.69
C ASP A 173 -2.67 -7.12 18.70
N ARG A 174 -3.18 -7.41 17.50
CA ARG A 174 -3.43 -6.39 16.46
C ARG A 174 -4.66 -5.53 16.76
N GLY A 175 -5.65 -6.08 17.45
CA GLY A 175 -6.83 -5.36 17.93
C GLY A 175 -6.50 -4.28 18.95
N LEU A 176 -5.41 -4.46 19.73
CA LEU A 176 -4.95 -3.50 20.73
C LEU A 176 -4.27 -2.26 20.14
N PHE A 177 -3.79 -2.33 18.89
CA PHE A 177 -3.28 -1.15 18.18
C PHE A 177 -4.42 -0.22 17.75
N ALA A 178 -5.14 0.32 18.74
CA ALA A 178 -6.20 1.30 18.51
C ALA A 178 -5.72 2.69 18.92
N ALA A 179 -6.21 3.71 18.23
CA ALA A 179 -5.93 5.11 18.55
C ALA A 179 -6.36 5.49 19.97
N ASN A 180 -7.31 4.77 20.56
CA ASN A 180 -7.74 4.95 21.93
C ASN A 180 -7.65 3.62 22.70
N SER A 181 -6.50 3.40 23.34
CA SER A 181 -6.24 2.19 24.12
C SER A 181 -7.12 2.05 25.38
N ALA A 182 -7.69 3.14 25.87
CA ALA A 182 -8.55 3.13 27.06
C ALA A 182 -9.90 2.45 26.77
N ASP A 183 -10.48 2.69 25.58
CA ASP A 183 -11.75 2.06 25.18
C ASP A 183 -11.59 0.55 24.98
N VAL A 184 -10.44 0.12 24.46
CA VAL A 184 -10.12 -1.30 24.29
C VAL A 184 -9.89 -1.98 25.64
N ALA A 185 -9.21 -1.31 26.58
CA ALA A 185 -9.05 -1.82 27.95
C ALA A 185 -10.39 -1.96 28.68
N THR A 186 -11.28 -0.97 28.51
CA THR A 186 -12.64 -0.99 29.07
C THR A 186 -13.47 -2.12 28.45
N ALA A 187 -13.36 -2.34 27.14
CA ALA A 187 -14.04 -3.43 26.44
C ALA A 187 -13.55 -4.82 26.92
N LYS A 188 -12.25 -4.98 27.22
CA LYS A 188 -11.68 -6.24 27.75
C LYS A 188 -12.17 -6.59 29.15
N THR A 189 -12.51 -5.61 29.97
CA THR A 189 -13.04 -5.82 31.32
C THR A 189 -14.56 -6.01 31.35
N ALA A 190 -15.25 -5.75 30.23
CA ALA A 190 -16.68 -6.03 30.11
C ALA A 190 -16.94 -7.54 30.03
N ALA A 191 -18.04 -8.00 30.60
CA ALA A 191 -18.45 -9.39 30.57
C ALA A 191 -18.62 -9.83 29.09
N GLY A 192 -17.82 -10.82 28.63
CA GLY A 192 -17.92 -11.34 27.25
C GLY A 192 -16.62 -11.24 26.43
N GLY A 193 -15.44 -11.44 27.02
CA GLY A 193 -14.13 -11.30 26.36
C GLY A 193 -14.03 -12.01 25.00
N ASP A 194 -14.58 -13.20 24.85
CA ASP A 194 -14.56 -13.96 23.59
C ASP A 194 -15.41 -13.30 22.49
N ASP A 195 -16.56 -12.71 22.86
CA ASP A 195 -17.40 -11.98 21.90
C ASP A 195 -16.72 -10.70 21.40
N ILE A 196 -15.96 -10.02 22.25
CA ILE A 196 -15.19 -8.83 21.87
C ILE A 196 -14.08 -9.19 20.89
N ILE A 197 -13.33 -10.26 21.15
CA ILE A 197 -12.28 -10.76 20.25
C ILE A 197 -12.89 -11.17 18.89
N ARG A 198 -14.05 -11.83 18.93
CA ARG A 198 -14.80 -12.19 17.73
C ARG A 198 -15.20 -10.97 16.90
N GLN A 199 -15.67 -9.89 17.53
CA GLN A 199 -16.03 -8.63 16.86
C GLN A 199 -14.79 -7.90 16.29
N ILE A 200 -13.67 -7.89 17.01
CA ILE A 200 -12.40 -7.38 16.51
C ILE A 200 -11.95 -8.17 15.27
N GLY A 201 -12.08 -9.49 15.28
CA GLY A 201 -11.80 -10.35 14.14
C GLY A 201 -12.66 -10.03 12.92
N LYS A 202 -13.93 -9.68 13.10
CA LYS A 202 -14.84 -9.25 12.03
C LYS A 202 -14.38 -7.96 11.35
N GLU A 203 -13.62 -7.10 12.01
CA GLU A 203 -13.00 -5.92 11.39
C GLU A 203 -11.64 -6.27 10.73
N LEU A 204 -10.78 -6.99 11.43
CA LEU A 204 -9.40 -7.21 11.00
C LEU A 204 -9.27 -8.16 9.80
N LEU A 205 -10.02 -9.26 9.79
CA LEU A 205 -9.90 -10.25 8.73
C LEU A 205 -10.34 -9.73 7.36
N PRO A 206 -11.50 -9.06 7.19
CA PRO A 206 -11.86 -8.48 5.90
C PRO A 206 -10.92 -7.33 5.47
N ASN A 207 -10.15 -6.74 6.41
CA ASN A 207 -9.11 -5.76 6.10
C ASN A 207 -7.73 -6.41 5.89
N SER A 208 -7.72 -7.66 5.44
CA SER A 208 -6.49 -8.39 5.07
C SER A 208 -6.34 -8.44 3.56
N PHE A 209 -5.18 -7.98 3.09
CA PHE A 209 -4.89 -7.80 1.67
C PHE A 209 -3.67 -8.60 1.25
N THR A 210 -3.67 -9.04 -0.01
CA THR A 210 -2.48 -9.54 -0.70
C THR A 210 -2.25 -8.70 -1.94
N THR A 211 -1.02 -8.24 -2.13
CA THR A 211 -0.58 -7.59 -3.37
C THR A 211 0.34 -8.50 -4.16
N PHE A 212 0.14 -8.53 -5.46
CA PHE A 212 1.06 -9.15 -6.42
C PHE A 212 1.68 -8.04 -7.25
N THR A 213 2.98 -7.86 -7.14
CA THR A 213 3.72 -6.81 -7.84
C THR A 213 4.63 -7.42 -8.90
N LYS A 214 4.43 -7.05 -10.18
CA LYS A 214 5.34 -7.33 -11.27
C LYS A 214 6.23 -6.11 -11.49
N ILE A 215 7.52 -6.35 -11.65
CA ILE A 215 8.50 -5.32 -11.98
C ILE A 215 9.01 -5.58 -13.39
N ASP A 216 8.82 -4.61 -14.28
CA ASP A 216 9.45 -4.55 -15.58
C ASP A 216 10.62 -3.56 -15.48
N PHE A 217 11.82 -4.00 -15.83
CA PHE A 217 13.03 -3.19 -15.77
C PHE A 217 13.81 -3.35 -17.08
N PHE A 218 14.09 -2.23 -17.77
CA PHE A 218 14.72 -2.25 -19.08
C PHE A 218 15.58 -1.01 -19.31
N GLU A 219 16.57 -1.16 -20.21
CA GLU A 219 17.42 -0.05 -20.63
C GLU A 219 16.61 0.99 -21.41
N ASN A 220 16.96 2.26 -21.24
CA ASN A 220 16.27 3.35 -21.92
C ASN A 220 16.62 3.40 -23.42
N GLU A 221 17.86 3.04 -23.80
CA GLU A 221 18.39 3.26 -25.16
C GLU A 221 17.51 2.67 -26.26
N PRO A 222 17.08 1.41 -26.21
CA PRO A 222 16.26 0.84 -27.27
C PRO A 222 14.94 1.58 -27.49
N VAL A 223 14.31 2.04 -26.41
CA VAL A 223 13.06 2.81 -26.47
C VAL A 223 13.31 4.23 -26.97
N ALA A 224 14.34 4.90 -26.44
CA ALA A 224 14.73 6.24 -26.85
C ALA A 224 15.08 6.29 -28.35
N ARG A 225 15.75 5.27 -28.88
CA ARG A 225 16.07 5.14 -30.30
C ARG A 225 14.82 5.03 -31.17
N ILE A 226 13.87 4.18 -30.79
CA ILE A 226 12.59 4.04 -31.50
C ILE A 226 11.85 5.39 -31.54
N ILE A 227 11.77 6.08 -30.39
CA ILE A 227 11.10 7.39 -30.28
C ILE A 227 11.80 8.42 -31.15
N ARG A 228 13.15 8.47 -31.16
CA ARG A 228 13.94 9.34 -32.01
C ARG A 228 13.62 9.09 -33.50
N ASP A 229 13.62 7.83 -33.93
CA ASP A 229 13.44 7.47 -35.33
C ASP A 229 12.02 7.80 -35.81
N ILE A 230 11.00 7.60 -34.95
CA ILE A 230 9.63 8.04 -35.24
C ILE A 230 9.57 9.57 -35.32
N ALA A 231 10.17 10.29 -34.35
CA ALA A 231 10.18 11.75 -34.34
C ALA A 231 10.88 12.34 -35.58
N LYS A 232 12.02 11.78 -36.00
CA LYS A 232 12.70 12.19 -37.22
C LYS A 232 11.85 11.95 -38.47
N THR A 233 11.20 10.80 -38.58
CA THR A 233 10.32 10.46 -39.70
C THR A 233 9.16 11.44 -39.79
N GLU A 234 8.54 11.76 -38.64
CA GLU A 234 7.39 12.69 -38.60
C GLU A 234 7.83 14.13 -38.89
N ALA A 235 8.98 14.58 -38.33
CA ALA A 235 9.55 15.88 -38.61
C ALA A 235 9.88 16.06 -40.11
N MET A 236 10.44 15.04 -40.75
CA MET A 236 10.69 15.07 -42.19
C MET A 236 9.41 15.25 -43.01
N LYS A 237 8.31 14.58 -42.64
CA LYS A 237 7.01 14.74 -43.30
C LYS A 237 6.46 16.16 -43.14
N GLN A 238 6.48 16.69 -41.89
CA GLN A 238 5.92 18.01 -41.55
C GLN A 238 6.75 19.16 -42.13
N LEU A 239 8.08 18.95 -42.31
CA LEU A 239 9.00 19.96 -42.83
C LEU A 239 9.29 19.77 -44.32
N ALA A 240 8.59 18.89 -45.03
CA ALA A 240 8.73 18.71 -46.47
C ALA A 240 8.49 20.06 -47.19
N GLY A 241 9.48 20.49 -48.02
CA GLY A 241 9.47 21.75 -48.73
C GLY A 241 9.79 23.00 -47.87
N LYS A 242 10.15 22.86 -46.62
CA LYS A 242 10.68 23.96 -45.81
C LYS A 242 12.18 24.16 -45.98
N PRO A 243 12.72 25.36 -45.67
CA PRO A 243 14.15 25.61 -45.74
C PRO A 243 14.99 24.57 -44.99
N GLN A 244 16.10 24.13 -45.56
CA GLN A 244 16.97 23.06 -45.02
C GLN A 244 17.42 23.36 -43.57
N ILE A 245 17.70 24.65 -43.26
CA ILE A 245 18.10 25.08 -41.94
C ILE A 245 17.08 24.74 -40.84
N LEU A 246 15.77 24.73 -41.16
CA LEU A 246 14.71 24.36 -40.23
C LEU A 246 14.67 22.85 -40.02
N VAL A 247 14.92 22.09 -41.07
CA VAL A 247 15.02 20.61 -41.03
C VAL A 247 16.21 20.23 -40.15
N ASP A 248 17.39 20.78 -40.41
CA ASP A 248 18.62 20.48 -39.66
C ASP A 248 18.47 20.83 -38.18
N LYS A 249 17.90 21.98 -37.86
CA LYS A 249 17.66 22.40 -36.47
C LYS A 249 16.69 21.44 -35.76
N SER A 250 15.65 20.99 -36.45
CA SER A 250 14.71 20.02 -35.88
C SER A 250 15.38 18.67 -35.62
N MET A 251 16.21 18.19 -36.56
CA MET A 251 16.97 16.94 -36.38
C MET A 251 17.92 17.05 -35.16
N GLN A 252 18.65 18.17 -35.05
CA GLN A 252 19.54 18.42 -33.91
C GLN A 252 18.80 18.41 -32.58
N LEU A 253 17.58 19.01 -32.50
CA LEU A 253 16.76 18.98 -31.30
C LEU A 253 16.29 17.56 -30.91
N ILE A 254 15.92 16.76 -31.93
CA ILE A 254 15.51 15.36 -31.74
C ILE A 254 16.71 14.53 -31.23
N ASP A 255 17.90 14.70 -31.85
CA ASP A 255 19.12 14.01 -31.41
C ASP A 255 19.55 14.44 -29.97
N ALA A 256 19.46 15.72 -29.64
CA ALA A 256 19.75 16.21 -28.31
C ALA A 256 18.75 15.65 -27.24
N ALA A 257 17.48 15.47 -27.63
CA ALA A 257 16.49 14.83 -26.75
C ALA A 257 16.81 13.32 -26.56
N TYR A 258 17.20 12.64 -27.64
CA TYR A 258 17.65 11.24 -27.57
C TYR A 258 18.88 11.10 -26.65
N ASP A 259 19.89 11.93 -26.82
CA ASP A 259 21.13 11.90 -26.04
C ASP A 259 20.87 12.07 -24.54
N LYS A 260 19.84 12.83 -24.15
CA LYS A 260 19.42 12.98 -22.75
C LYS A 260 18.64 11.79 -22.23
N ALA A 261 17.92 11.09 -23.10
CA ALA A 261 16.97 10.04 -22.71
C ALA A 261 17.55 8.62 -22.80
N LYS A 262 18.60 8.41 -23.62
CA LYS A 262 19.15 7.08 -23.94
C LYS A 262 19.84 6.42 -22.74
N ASP A 263 20.44 7.21 -21.87
CA ASP A 263 21.22 6.69 -20.75
C ASP A 263 20.30 6.37 -19.56
N GLY A 264 20.53 5.21 -18.90
CA GLY A 264 19.81 4.80 -17.72
C GLY A 264 18.79 3.70 -17.96
N TYR A 265 17.84 3.58 -17.04
CA TYR A 265 16.84 2.53 -17.00
C TYR A 265 15.43 3.08 -16.79
N THR A 266 14.45 2.34 -17.27
CA THR A 266 13.03 2.54 -16.92
C THR A 266 12.54 1.36 -16.09
N LEU A 267 11.88 1.69 -14.98
CA LEU A 267 11.26 0.77 -14.06
C LEU A 267 9.75 0.97 -14.09
N VAL A 268 9.01 -0.10 -14.33
CA VAL A 268 7.54 -0.10 -14.25
C VAL A 268 7.12 -1.13 -13.20
N SER A 269 6.42 -0.72 -12.16
CA SER A 269 5.74 -1.65 -11.27
C SER A 269 4.25 -1.72 -11.61
N LYS A 270 3.72 -2.93 -11.73
CA LYS A 270 2.28 -3.20 -11.84
C LYS A 270 1.87 -4.01 -10.62
N THR A 271 0.88 -3.53 -9.88
CA THR A 271 0.42 -4.18 -8.65
C THR A 271 -1.06 -4.49 -8.72
N TRP A 272 -1.42 -5.73 -8.48
CA TRP A 272 -2.79 -6.24 -8.32
C TRP A 272 -3.07 -6.39 -6.84
N LEU A 273 -4.21 -5.86 -6.41
CA LEU A 273 -4.69 -5.85 -5.02
C LEU A 273 -5.84 -6.83 -4.86
N TYR A 274 -5.69 -7.73 -3.90
CA TYR A 274 -6.70 -8.70 -3.48
C TYR A 274 -7.02 -8.53 -2.00
N GLN A 275 -8.27 -8.78 -1.64
CA GLN A 275 -8.78 -8.71 -0.28
C GLN A 275 -9.27 -10.09 0.15
N LEU A 276 -9.04 -10.48 1.38
CA LEU A 276 -9.62 -11.70 1.94
C LEU A 276 -11.15 -11.59 1.91
N ASP A 277 -11.82 -12.56 1.27
CA ASP A 277 -13.28 -12.64 1.31
C ASP A 277 -13.70 -13.22 2.66
N TRP A 278 -14.13 -12.32 3.55
CA TRP A 278 -14.45 -12.64 4.93
C TRP A 278 -15.79 -12.06 5.34
N ASN A 279 -16.64 -12.91 5.92
CA ASN A 279 -17.96 -12.54 6.42
C ASN A 279 -18.41 -13.55 7.49
N ASP A 280 -19.56 -13.30 8.11
CA ASP A 280 -20.10 -14.16 9.18
C ASP A 280 -20.34 -15.61 8.73
N THR A 281 -20.68 -15.83 7.47
CA THR A 281 -20.87 -17.20 6.93
C THR A 281 -19.54 -17.94 6.91
N ILE A 282 -18.46 -17.30 6.47
CA ILE A 282 -17.11 -17.89 6.44
C ILE A 282 -16.61 -18.12 7.88
N LEU A 283 -16.84 -17.17 8.77
CA LEU A 283 -16.46 -17.28 10.18
C LEU A 283 -17.18 -18.48 10.84
N ASN A 284 -18.49 -18.65 10.62
CA ASN A 284 -19.24 -19.79 11.17
C ASN A 284 -18.71 -21.12 10.62
N LYS A 285 -18.44 -21.20 9.30
CA LYS A 285 -17.82 -22.40 8.71
C LYS A 285 -16.46 -22.72 9.32
N LEU A 286 -15.64 -21.70 9.64
CA LEU A 286 -14.38 -21.90 10.34
C LEU A 286 -14.60 -22.49 11.74
N TYR A 287 -15.58 -21.99 12.50
CA TYR A 287 -15.88 -22.54 13.83
C TYR A 287 -16.37 -23.98 13.77
N ASP A 288 -17.13 -24.37 12.74
CA ASP A 288 -17.58 -25.75 12.53
C ASP A 288 -16.41 -26.74 12.36
N ILE A 289 -15.27 -26.24 11.83
CA ILE A 289 -14.05 -27.03 11.60
C ILE A 289 -12.92 -26.68 12.57
N TRP A 290 -13.19 -25.88 13.61
CA TRP A 290 -12.19 -25.46 14.59
C TRP A 290 -11.52 -26.66 15.26
N GLY A 291 -10.19 -26.67 15.24
CA GLY A 291 -9.39 -27.77 15.82
C GLY A 291 -9.40 -29.08 15.02
N LYS A 292 -10.13 -29.14 13.89
CA LYS A 292 -10.18 -30.33 13.03
C LYS A 292 -9.20 -30.16 11.88
N THR A 293 -8.05 -30.81 11.99
CA THR A 293 -6.92 -30.63 11.05
C THR A 293 -7.31 -30.99 9.62
N THR A 294 -7.89 -32.18 9.41
CA THR A 294 -8.25 -32.69 8.08
C THR A 294 -9.30 -31.81 7.39
N GLU A 295 -10.33 -31.39 8.13
CA GLU A 295 -11.41 -30.53 7.61
C GLU A 295 -10.89 -29.15 7.22
N PHE A 296 -9.99 -28.56 8.04
CA PHE A 296 -9.35 -27.29 7.70
C PHE A 296 -8.48 -27.41 6.45
N ASP A 297 -7.67 -28.46 6.33
CA ASP A 297 -6.76 -28.67 5.20
C ASP A 297 -7.55 -28.89 3.89
N ASN A 298 -8.69 -29.52 3.96
CA ASN A 298 -9.59 -29.76 2.82
C ASN A 298 -10.59 -28.62 2.56
N ALA A 299 -10.66 -27.60 3.44
CA ALA A 299 -11.60 -26.49 3.26
C ALA A 299 -11.28 -25.69 1.97
N ASP A 300 -12.31 -25.42 1.16
CA ASP A 300 -12.21 -24.73 -0.13
C ASP A 300 -12.95 -23.38 -0.15
N PHE A 301 -13.57 -23.01 0.96
CA PHE A 301 -14.39 -21.79 1.08
C PHE A 301 -13.59 -20.53 1.40
N PHE A 302 -12.32 -20.63 1.78
CA PHE A 302 -11.46 -19.46 1.94
C PHE A 302 -11.03 -18.93 0.58
N LYS A 303 -11.39 -17.68 0.28
CA LYS A 303 -11.14 -17.07 -1.03
C LYS A 303 -10.55 -15.67 -0.88
N MET A 304 -9.81 -15.25 -1.90
CA MET A 304 -9.44 -13.86 -2.11
C MET A 304 -10.33 -13.27 -3.20
N LYS A 305 -10.74 -12.02 -3.05
CA LYS A 305 -11.47 -11.27 -4.08
C LYS A 305 -10.58 -10.18 -4.67
N PHE A 306 -10.62 -10.05 -5.99
CA PHE A 306 -9.91 -8.97 -6.68
C PHE A 306 -10.54 -7.63 -6.34
N VAL A 307 -9.71 -6.66 -5.92
CA VAL A 307 -10.13 -5.28 -5.64
C VAL A 307 -9.82 -4.38 -6.82
N GLY A 308 -8.59 -4.48 -7.35
CA GLY A 308 -8.17 -3.68 -8.47
C GLY A 308 -6.66 -3.76 -8.72
N SER A 309 -6.17 -2.92 -9.62
CA SER A 309 -4.74 -2.86 -9.93
C SER A 309 -4.32 -1.45 -10.31
N ASN A 310 -3.07 -1.12 -10.06
CA ASN A 310 -2.47 0.12 -10.51
C ASN A 310 -1.01 -0.09 -10.94
N TYR A 311 -0.42 0.91 -11.60
CA TYR A 311 0.97 0.87 -12.02
C TYR A 311 1.65 2.22 -11.81
N ASN A 312 2.97 2.19 -11.72
CA ASN A 312 3.81 3.38 -11.73
C ASN A 312 5.04 3.17 -12.62
N THR A 313 5.50 4.23 -13.24
CA THR A 313 6.70 4.24 -14.07
C THR A 313 7.70 5.24 -13.50
N SER A 314 8.94 4.82 -13.37
CA SER A 314 10.07 5.68 -12.94
C SER A 314 11.20 5.56 -13.94
N THR A 315 11.79 6.68 -14.30
CA THR A 315 13.01 6.72 -15.14
C THR A 315 14.21 6.98 -14.24
N ILE A 316 15.23 6.15 -14.37
CA ILE A 316 16.50 6.24 -13.66
C ILE A 316 17.53 6.73 -14.65
N LEU A 317 17.92 7.98 -14.54
CA LEU A 317 18.99 8.57 -15.35
C LEU A 317 20.30 8.49 -14.56
N PHE A 318 21.40 8.21 -15.23
CA PHE A 318 22.72 8.22 -14.61
C PHE A 318 23.04 9.62 -14.12
N SER A 319 23.11 9.77 -12.81
CA SER A 319 23.42 11.05 -12.17
C SER A 319 24.93 11.21 -11.99
N LYS A 320 25.44 12.44 -12.13
CA LYS A 320 26.82 12.79 -11.80
C LYS A 320 27.03 12.97 -10.27
N GLU A 321 26.01 12.71 -9.45
CA GLU A 321 25.97 13.05 -8.02
C GLU A 321 26.55 11.99 -7.08
N GLY A 322 27.54 11.19 -7.52
CA GLY A 322 28.29 10.31 -6.63
C GLY A 322 27.58 9.04 -6.13
N ARG A 323 26.35 8.74 -6.61
CA ARG A 323 25.64 7.49 -6.30
C ARG A 323 26.03 6.39 -7.27
N THR A 324 26.10 5.15 -6.76
CA THR A 324 26.23 3.97 -7.64
C THR A 324 24.91 3.68 -8.33
N ILE A 325 24.96 2.90 -9.42
CA ILE A 325 23.76 2.46 -10.15
C ILE A 325 22.82 1.66 -9.22
N GLU A 326 23.38 0.80 -8.38
CA GLU A 326 22.64 -0.02 -7.43
C GLU A 326 21.86 0.85 -6.43
N GLN A 327 22.49 1.90 -5.89
CA GLN A 327 21.82 2.86 -4.99
C GLN A 327 20.69 3.62 -5.69
N MET A 328 20.88 4.00 -6.94
CA MET A 328 19.85 4.68 -7.73
C MET A 328 18.67 3.74 -8.02
N ILE A 329 18.94 2.46 -8.34
CA ILE A 329 17.92 1.44 -8.55
C ILE A 329 17.13 1.21 -7.25
N ASP A 330 17.82 1.07 -6.12
CA ASP A 330 17.18 0.84 -4.82
C ASP A 330 16.20 1.99 -4.48
N ILE A 331 16.66 3.23 -4.53
CA ILE A 331 15.82 4.40 -4.26
C ILE A 331 14.64 4.47 -5.24
N ALA A 332 14.89 4.27 -6.53
CA ALA A 332 13.86 4.34 -7.55
C ALA A 332 12.81 3.23 -7.38
N LEU A 333 13.24 2.01 -7.04
CA LEU A 333 12.35 0.87 -6.81
C LEU A 333 11.43 1.13 -5.62
N VAL A 334 12.01 1.52 -4.48
CA VAL A 334 11.22 1.76 -3.26
C VAL A 334 10.20 2.87 -3.50
N ARG A 335 10.61 4.00 -4.07
CA ARG A 335 9.70 5.11 -4.39
C ARG A 335 8.64 4.74 -5.43
N ASN A 336 9.00 3.93 -6.42
CA ASN A 336 8.07 3.46 -7.44
C ASN A 336 6.97 2.59 -6.83
N ILE A 337 7.32 1.67 -5.93
CA ILE A 337 6.36 0.83 -5.22
C ILE A 337 5.49 1.68 -4.29
N ASP A 338 6.09 2.60 -3.52
CA ASP A 338 5.34 3.53 -2.66
C ASP A 338 4.31 4.33 -3.45
N ASN A 339 4.69 4.88 -4.61
CA ASN A 339 3.78 5.60 -5.50
C ASN A 339 2.66 4.70 -6.06
N THR A 340 2.96 3.43 -6.34
CA THR A 340 1.93 2.47 -6.78
C THR A 340 0.94 2.20 -5.65
N PHE A 341 1.42 2.04 -4.41
CA PHE A 341 0.57 1.89 -3.22
C PHE A 341 -0.26 3.14 -2.96
N ALA A 342 0.32 4.34 -3.08
CA ALA A 342 -0.42 5.60 -2.96
C ALA A 342 -1.57 5.70 -3.97
N LYS A 343 -1.35 5.29 -5.22
CA LYS A 343 -2.41 5.22 -6.24
C LYS A 343 -3.50 4.22 -5.87
N LEU A 344 -3.14 3.02 -5.39
CA LEU A 344 -4.10 2.03 -4.92
C LEU A 344 -4.93 2.55 -3.73
N GLN A 345 -4.30 3.22 -2.76
CA GLN A 345 -4.99 3.84 -1.64
C GLN A 345 -5.94 4.96 -2.08
N LYS A 346 -5.53 5.78 -3.05
CA LYS A 346 -6.36 6.88 -3.59
C LYS A 346 -7.59 6.34 -4.34
N GLU A 347 -7.43 5.24 -5.07
CA GLU A 347 -8.48 4.67 -5.93
C GLU A 347 -9.45 3.74 -5.18
N TYR A 348 -8.94 2.88 -4.28
CA TYR A 348 -9.75 1.84 -3.61
C TYR A 348 -9.99 2.17 -2.14
N ASP A 349 -11.24 2.52 -1.81
CA ASP A 349 -11.63 3.00 -0.47
C ASP A 349 -11.37 1.97 0.64
N VAL A 350 -11.48 0.67 0.33
CA VAL A 350 -11.20 -0.42 1.26
C VAL A 350 -9.71 -0.51 1.64
N PHE A 351 -8.82 0.02 0.81
CA PHE A 351 -7.37 -0.01 1.01
C PHE A 351 -6.81 1.28 1.62
N LYS A 352 -7.63 2.31 1.81
CA LYS A 352 -7.22 3.57 2.42
C LYS A 352 -6.83 3.39 3.88
N PRO A 353 -5.64 3.88 4.30
CA PRO A 353 -5.28 3.86 5.71
C PRO A 353 -6.14 4.87 6.49
N LYS A 354 -6.42 4.53 7.75
CA LYS A 354 -6.89 5.47 8.75
C LYS A 354 -5.70 5.80 9.64
N VAL A 355 -5.40 7.08 9.83
CA VAL A 355 -4.23 7.54 10.61
C VAL A 355 -4.67 8.40 11.80
N PRO A 356 -4.09 8.21 12.99
CA PRO A 356 -4.48 8.97 14.16
C PRO A 356 -4.02 10.43 14.08
N ILE A 357 -4.82 11.33 14.64
CA ILE A 357 -4.42 12.71 14.93
C ILE A 357 -3.37 12.66 16.04
N LEU A 358 -2.21 13.27 15.80
CA LEU A 358 -1.09 13.33 16.74
C LEU A 358 -1.14 14.59 17.63
N SER A 359 -1.47 15.73 17.04
CA SER A 359 -1.60 17.01 17.75
C SER A 359 -2.78 17.80 17.22
N LEU A 360 -3.22 18.82 17.97
CA LEU A 360 -4.40 19.63 17.66
C LEU A 360 -4.07 21.07 17.25
N ASP A 361 -2.93 21.59 17.65
CA ASP A 361 -2.48 22.95 17.33
C ASP A 361 -1.06 22.98 16.79
N PRO A 362 -0.93 22.90 15.47
CA PRO A 362 -1.95 22.58 14.46
C PRO A 362 -2.37 21.09 14.50
N VAL A 363 -3.50 20.75 13.88
CA VAL A 363 -3.87 19.34 13.67
C VAL A 363 -2.81 18.69 12.79
N THR A 364 -2.21 17.59 13.27
CA THR A 364 -1.17 16.85 12.52
C THR A 364 -1.45 15.35 12.52
N ALA A 365 -0.93 14.66 11.50
CA ALA A 365 -0.95 13.21 11.42
C ALA A 365 0.30 12.67 10.71
N ASP A 366 0.67 11.42 11.04
CA ASP A 366 1.75 10.64 10.43
C ASP A 366 1.32 10.11 9.05
N ILE A 367 1.24 11.02 8.07
CA ILE A 367 0.95 10.72 6.65
C ILE A 367 1.63 11.79 5.80
N GLY A 368 2.13 11.41 4.63
CA GLY A 368 2.91 12.33 3.81
C GLY A 368 2.90 12.01 2.32
N THR A 369 3.92 12.47 1.62
CA THR A 369 4.09 12.27 0.16
C THR A 369 4.15 10.79 -0.22
N LYS A 370 4.71 9.93 0.64
CA LYS A 370 4.74 8.48 0.45
C LYS A 370 3.35 7.86 0.30
N GLU A 371 2.36 8.40 0.99
CA GLU A 371 0.96 8.01 0.89
C GLU A 371 0.18 8.84 -0.15
N GLY A 372 0.87 9.57 -1.02
CA GLY A 372 0.28 10.34 -2.11
C GLY A 372 -0.36 11.67 -1.68
N ILE A 373 0.08 12.25 -0.55
CA ILE A 373 -0.38 13.58 -0.12
C ILE A 373 0.40 14.65 -0.87
N GLU A 374 -0.32 15.49 -1.61
CA GLU A 374 0.23 16.58 -2.41
C GLU A 374 -0.14 17.97 -1.85
N GLY A 375 -1.18 18.01 -1.01
CA GLY A 375 -1.67 19.22 -0.34
C GLY A 375 -3.00 19.72 -0.87
N GLY A 376 -3.92 19.92 0.05
CA GLY A 376 -5.29 20.39 -0.24
C GLY A 376 -6.32 19.29 -0.31
N GLU A 377 -5.98 18.03 -0.06
CA GLU A 377 -6.91 16.91 0.05
C GLU A 377 -7.81 17.09 1.26
N ASN A 378 -9.05 16.58 1.15
CA ASN A 378 -10.01 16.56 2.24
C ASN A 378 -9.95 15.23 2.99
N PHE A 379 -10.08 15.32 4.32
CA PHE A 379 -10.13 14.17 5.20
C PHE A 379 -11.37 14.25 6.09
N GLU A 380 -12.00 13.10 6.33
CA GLU A 380 -12.97 12.92 7.40
C GLU A 380 -12.24 12.61 8.71
N ILE A 381 -12.77 13.16 9.80
CA ILE A 381 -12.34 12.82 11.14
C ILE A 381 -13.30 11.77 11.66
N LEU A 382 -12.76 10.61 12.01
CA LEU A 382 -13.52 9.45 12.47
C LEU A 382 -13.24 9.21 13.95
N GLU A 383 -14.29 8.95 14.69
CA GLU A 383 -14.24 8.42 16.06
C GLU A 383 -14.57 6.92 16.01
N LEU A 384 -13.68 6.10 16.57
CA LEU A 384 -13.96 4.68 16.76
C LEU A 384 -14.79 4.52 18.04
N VAL A 385 -16.03 4.10 17.88
CA VAL A 385 -16.94 3.80 19.00
C VAL A 385 -17.06 2.30 19.12
N ILE A 386 -16.83 1.77 20.33
CA ILE A 386 -16.98 0.35 20.64
C ILE A 386 -18.21 0.19 21.52
N ASP A 387 -19.17 -0.62 21.09
CA ASP A 387 -20.31 -0.99 21.92
C ASP A 387 -19.83 -1.87 23.09
N PRO A 388 -19.96 -1.42 24.35
CA PRO A 388 -19.45 -2.16 25.51
C PRO A 388 -20.19 -3.47 25.76
N LYS A 389 -21.37 -3.68 25.17
CA LYS A 389 -22.17 -4.90 25.34
C LYS A 389 -21.80 -5.98 24.32
N THR A 390 -21.56 -5.55 23.08
CA THR A 390 -21.34 -6.47 21.95
C THR A 390 -19.89 -6.50 21.47
N GLY A 391 -19.06 -5.53 21.88
CA GLY A 391 -17.71 -5.33 21.36
C GLY A 391 -17.67 -4.87 19.89
N ALA A 392 -18.82 -4.60 19.28
CA ALA A 392 -18.88 -4.14 17.89
C ALA A 392 -18.25 -2.75 17.73
N SER A 393 -17.40 -2.59 16.71
CA SER A 393 -16.73 -1.33 16.39
C SER A 393 -17.50 -0.58 15.29
N GLU A 394 -17.69 0.72 15.48
CA GLU A 394 -18.29 1.60 14.48
C GLU A 394 -17.44 2.88 14.33
N TYR A 395 -17.29 3.36 13.09
CA TYR A 395 -16.62 4.63 12.82
C TYR A 395 -17.65 5.72 12.59
N LYS A 396 -17.68 6.72 13.48
CA LYS A 396 -18.55 7.89 13.35
C LYS A 396 -17.77 9.07 12.82
N THR A 397 -18.26 9.71 11.75
CA THR A 397 -17.68 10.97 11.26
C THR A 397 -18.04 12.10 12.21
N VAL A 398 -17.03 12.69 12.84
CA VAL A 398 -17.17 13.78 13.82
C VAL A 398 -16.69 15.13 13.29
N GLY A 399 -16.09 15.16 12.09
CA GLY A 399 -15.64 16.39 11.49
C GLY A 399 -14.93 16.18 10.14
N LYS A 400 -14.42 17.28 9.59
CA LYS A 400 -13.61 17.28 8.36
C LYS A 400 -12.45 18.25 8.51
N VAL A 401 -11.33 17.92 7.91
CA VAL A 401 -10.12 18.75 7.81
C VAL A 401 -9.57 18.70 6.40
N LYS A 402 -8.72 19.66 6.08
CA LYS A 402 -8.07 19.78 4.77
C LYS A 402 -6.57 19.89 4.96
N VAL A 403 -5.79 19.18 4.13
CA VAL A 403 -4.33 19.24 4.17
C VAL A 403 -3.84 20.67 3.91
N ASP A 404 -2.95 21.19 4.75
CA ASP A 404 -2.27 22.46 4.50
C ASP A 404 -1.19 22.26 3.42
N LYS A 405 -1.42 22.86 2.24
CA LYS A 405 -0.52 22.77 1.08
C LYS A 405 0.94 23.14 1.37
N LYS A 406 1.19 23.97 2.39
CA LYS A 406 2.53 24.43 2.76
C LYS A 406 3.21 23.57 3.82
N LYS A 407 2.48 22.59 4.39
CA LYS A 407 2.95 21.78 5.53
C LYS A 407 2.66 20.30 5.29
N VAL A 408 2.99 19.81 4.10
CA VAL A 408 2.98 18.38 3.76
C VAL A 408 4.33 17.79 4.15
N TRP A 409 4.29 16.73 4.93
CA TRP A 409 5.50 16.00 5.30
C TRP A 409 6.02 15.22 4.10
N ASN A 410 7.27 15.49 3.72
CA ASN A 410 7.95 14.67 2.73
C ASN A 410 8.63 13.50 3.45
N ASN A 411 8.00 12.33 3.38
CA ASN A 411 8.45 11.09 3.99
C ASN A 411 8.93 10.06 2.94
N GLU A 412 9.35 10.52 1.76
CA GLU A 412 9.91 9.66 0.72
C GLU A 412 11.16 8.92 1.22
N TYR A 413 11.35 7.73 0.71
CA TYR A 413 12.52 6.90 1.01
C TYR A 413 13.82 7.60 0.59
N ASN A 414 14.81 7.61 1.47
CA ASN A 414 16.14 8.23 1.27
C ASN A 414 16.07 9.67 0.71
N LEU A 415 15.17 10.49 1.27
CA LEU A 415 14.98 11.87 0.84
C LEU A 415 16.26 12.71 0.99
N ASN A 416 17.01 12.49 2.07
CA ASN A 416 18.18 13.30 2.46
C ASN A 416 19.51 12.67 2.06
N ASP A 417 19.49 11.49 1.43
CA ASP A 417 20.72 10.83 1.01
C ASP A 417 21.39 11.62 -0.11
N GLY A 418 22.59 12.14 0.18
CA GLY A 418 23.40 12.94 -0.74
C GLY A 418 22.93 14.39 -0.97
N LYS A 419 21.94 14.89 -0.22
CA LYS A 419 21.54 16.31 -0.26
C LYS A 419 22.20 17.07 0.88
N GLU A 420 22.70 18.26 0.57
CA GLU A 420 23.09 19.23 1.60
C GLU A 420 21.86 19.61 2.44
N VAL A 421 22.07 19.77 3.74
CA VAL A 421 21.02 20.22 4.65
C VAL A 421 20.62 21.63 4.24
N GLU A 422 19.35 21.86 3.94
CA GLU A 422 18.84 23.20 3.65
C GLU A 422 19.01 24.09 4.90
N LEU A 423 19.68 25.23 4.74
CA LEU A 423 19.91 26.19 5.80
C LEU A 423 18.95 27.38 5.66
N ASP A 424 18.51 27.92 6.78
CA ASP A 424 17.78 29.19 6.82
C ASP A 424 18.69 30.38 6.52
N LYS A 425 18.13 31.59 6.54
CA LYS A 425 18.89 32.85 6.28
C LYS A 425 20.00 33.12 7.31
N ASP A 426 19.92 32.48 8.47
CA ASP A 426 20.86 32.62 9.59
C ASP A 426 21.87 31.46 9.63
N GLY A 427 21.82 30.54 8.64
CA GLY A 427 22.74 29.42 8.52
C GLY A 427 22.36 28.20 9.39
N ASN A 428 21.17 28.16 9.98
CA ASN A 428 20.71 27.02 10.76
C ASN A 428 19.98 26.02 9.88
N PRO A 429 20.04 24.69 10.19
CA PRO A 429 19.27 23.69 9.50
C PRO A 429 17.77 23.98 9.58
N ILE A 430 17.08 24.02 8.43
CA ILE A 430 15.62 24.16 8.40
C ILE A 430 15.02 22.88 8.98
N PRO A 431 14.21 22.95 10.07
CA PRO A 431 13.58 21.78 10.65
C PRO A 431 12.67 21.08 9.64
N GLN A 432 12.94 19.80 9.37
CA GLN A 432 12.07 19.02 8.51
C GLN A 432 10.77 18.68 9.22
N LEU A 433 9.67 18.71 8.48
CA LEU A 433 8.38 18.25 9.00
C LEU A 433 8.46 16.74 9.27
N THR A 434 7.92 16.33 10.41
CA THR A 434 7.78 14.91 10.80
C THR A 434 6.33 14.43 10.73
N ALA A 435 5.40 15.32 10.36
CA ALA A 435 3.99 15.03 10.18
C ALA A 435 3.36 16.07 9.24
N THR A 436 2.31 15.69 8.54
CA THR A 436 1.51 16.63 7.72
C THR A 436 0.55 17.40 8.61
N SER A 437 0.41 18.71 8.35
CA SER A 437 -0.54 19.57 9.05
C SER A 437 -1.84 19.73 8.28
N PHE A 438 -2.91 19.90 9.02
CA PHE A 438 -4.27 20.06 8.51
C PHE A 438 -4.91 21.37 9.00
N LYS A 439 -5.78 21.94 8.19
CA LYS A 439 -6.61 23.13 8.51
C LYS A 439 -8.06 22.69 8.72
N GLY A 440 -8.75 23.38 9.62
CA GLY A 440 -10.14 23.10 9.99
C GLY A 440 -10.21 22.18 11.20
N GLY A 441 -11.36 21.59 11.42
CA GLY A 441 -11.69 20.84 12.62
C GLY A 441 -12.61 21.62 13.58
N SER A 442 -13.07 20.96 14.63
CA SER A 442 -13.92 21.53 15.65
C SER A 442 -13.19 21.61 16.99
N SER A 443 -13.70 22.40 17.93
CA SER A 443 -13.18 22.48 19.32
C SER A 443 -13.33 21.18 20.12
N LYS A 444 -13.98 20.17 19.55
CA LYS A 444 -14.21 18.85 20.20
C LYS A 444 -13.20 17.78 19.78
N LEU A 445 -12.14 18.14 19.04
CA LEU A 445 -11.14 17.19 18.62
C LEU A 445 -10.22 16.83 19.80
N TYR A 446 -9.72 15.59 19.75
CA TYR A 446 -8.70 15.09 20.68
C TYR A 446 -7.71 14.18 19.92
N PRO A 447 -6.47 14.05 20.40
CA PRO A 447 -5.49 13.14 19.81
C PRO A 447 -6.00 11.70 19.84
N GLY A 448 -5.76 10.97 18.75
CA GLY A 448 -6.24 9.60 18.61
C GLY A 448 -7.50 9.46 17.77
N LEU A 449 -8.26 10.53 17.49
CA LEU A 449 -9.24 10.50 16.41
C LEU A 449 -8.56 10.17 15.08
N LEU A 450 -9.26 9.51 14.18
CA LEU A 450 -8.67 8.99 12.94
C LEU A 450 -8.98 9.91 11.76
N LEU A 451 -8.01 10.08 10.90
CA LEU A 451 -8.16 10.76 9.61
C LEU A 451 -8.24 9.72 8.49
N LYS A 452 -9.26 9.84 7.64
CA LYS A 452 -9.42 9.05 6.41
C LYS A 452 -9.61 9.99 5.23
N GLN A 453 -8.81 9.81 4.17
CA GLN A 453 -8.91 10.64 2.97
C GLN A 453 -10.26 10.42 2.27
N VAL A 454 -10.93 11.52 1.93
CA VAL A 454 -12.16 11.51 1.11
C VAL A 454 -11.80 11.56 -0.37
N LYS A 455 -12.66 11.02 -1.22
CA LYS A 455 -12.49 11.14 -2.68
C LYS A 455 -12.68 12.58 -3.15
#